data_1a113951c6c0aefed581d6ddf25fb9e3
#
_entry.id   1a113951c6c0aefed581d6ddf25fb9e3
#
_cell.length_a   1.000
_cell.length_b   1.000
_cell.length_c   1.000
_cell.angle_alpha   90.00
_cell.angle_beta   90.00
_cell.angle_gamma   90.00
#
_symmetry.space_group_name_H-M   'P 1'
#
loop_
_entity.id
_entity.type
_entity.pdbx_description
1 polymer ?
#
loop_
_entity_poly.entity_id
_entity_poly.type
_entity_poly.pdbx_seq_one_letter_code
_entity_poly.pdbx_strand_id
1 'polypeptide(L)'
;MKTLNVVVGSMNPVKVNAVQKAMSQLYPEHKMHCRGIKAPSGVADQPMTSKSTREGALNRALFCKQQSKPEDRMDYFIAFEGGVDLFEDGPATFAYVAILHHEKQSVGCSARLPLPRSIYNDLADGKELGHVMDQRFHTHNIKQQGGAIGLLTNNNATRTSTYTEALILAMAPFLHPDQY
;
A
#
# COMPACT_ATOMS: atom_id res chain seq x y z
N MET A 1 0.11 -10.74 26.96
CA MET A 1 -0.28 -10.11 25.71
C MET A 1 0.37 -10.92 24.58
N LYS A 2 -0.41 -11.45 23.65
CA LYS A 2 0.15 -12.19 22.50
C LYS A 2 0.81 -11.19 21.54
N THR A 3 1.87 -11.62 20.86
CA THR A 3 2.52 -10.79 19.83
C THR A 3 2.06 -11.25 18.44
N LEU A 4 1.72 -10.31 17.56
CA LEU A 4 1.54 -10.55 16.13
C LEU A 4 2.75 -10.01 15.38
N ASN A 5 3.39 -10.88 14.61
CA ASN A 5 4.56 -10.58 13.81
C ASN A 5 4.14 -10.34 12.36
N VAL A 6 4.41 -9.16 11.83
CA VAL A 6 4.00 -8.74 10.50
C VAL A 6 5.20 -8.30 9.68
N VAL A 7 5.38 -8.90 8.50
CA VAL A 7 6.35 -8.43 7.52
C VAL A 7 5.67 -7.50 6.52
N VAL A 8 6.24 -6.33 6.35
CA VAL A 8 5.75 -5.32 5.40
C VAL A 8 6.69 -5.27 4.19
N GLY A 9 6.17 -5.47 2.99
CA GLY A 9 6.94 -5.50 1.74
C GLY A 9 7.44 -4.13 1.28
N SER A 10 7.90 -3.30 2.22
CA SER A 10 8.46 -1.98 1.95
C SER A 10 9.25 -1.45 3.14
N MET A 11 10.30 -0.68 2.85
CA MET A 11 11.03 0.13 3.85
C MET A 11 10.44 1.54 4.00
N ASN A 12 9.44 1.91 3.18
CA ASN A 12 8.83 3.24 3.27
C ASN A 12 8.03 3.37 4.59
N PRO A 13 8.36 4.37 5.44
CA PRO A 13 7.74 4.53 6.75
C PRO A 13 6.21 4.74 6.66
N VAL A 14 5.72 5.39 5.62
CA VAL A 14 4.27 5.57 5.39
C VAL A 14 3.55 4.22 5.28
N LYS A 15 4.14 3.27 4.54
CA LYS A 15 3.56 1.92 4.38
C LYS A 15 3.65 1.12 5.67
N VAL A 16 4.79 1.14 6.35
CA VAL A 16 4.99 0.43 7.63
C VAL A 16 4.07 0.98 8.70
N ASN A 17 3.95 2.31 8.82
CA ASN A 17 3.07 2.96 9.78
C ASN A 17 1.59 2.68 9.51
N ALA A 18 1.17 2.62 8.24
CA ALA A 18 -0.20 2.26 7.87
C ALA A 18 -0.55 0.83 8.33
N VAL A 19 0.37 -0.13 8.15
CA VAL A 19 0.21 -1.49 8.64
C VAL A 19 0.14 -1.52 10.17
N GLN A 20 1.10 -0.89 10.84
CA GLN A 20 1.14 -0.83 12.30
C GLN A 20 -0.17 -0.28 12.87
N LYS A 21 -0.68 0.81 12.29
CA LYS A 21 -1.91 1.47 12.72
C LYS A 21 -3.13 0.57 12.49
N ALA A 22 -3.30 0.02 11.29
CA ALA A 22 -4.43 -0.84 10.95
C ALA A 22 -4.47 -2.10 11.83
N MET A 23 -3.33 -2.81 11.93
CA MET A 23 -3.26 -4.05 12.71
C MET A 23 -3.46 -3.81 14.20
N SER A 24 -2.97 -2.69 14.76
CA SER A 24 -3.22 -2.33 16.17
C SER A 24 -4.69 -1.99 16.43
N GLN A 25 -5.41 -1.43 15.47
CA GLN A 25 -6.86 -1.19 15.58
C GLN A 25 -7.67 -2.50 15.54
N LEU A 26 -7.27 -3.42 14.66
CA LEU A 26 -7.98 -4.70 14.48
C LEU A 26 -7.70 -5.71 15.60
N TYR A 27 -6.52 -5.63 16.21
CA TYR A 27 -6.07 -6.55 17.27
C TYR A 27 -5.56 -5.79 18.50
N PRO A 28 -6.45 -5.05 19.22
CA PRO A 28 -6.06 -4.17 20.33
C PRO A 28 -5.42 -4.93 21.49
N GLU A 29 -5.75 -6.23 21.66
CA GLU A 29 -5.20 -7.09 22.71
C GLU A 29 -3.83 -7.71 22.36
N HIS A 30 -3.26 -7.38 21.18
CA HIS A 30 -1.98 -7.91 20.73
C HIS A 30 -0.92 -6.82 20.67
N LYS A 31 0.32 -7.21 20.98
CA LYS A 31 1.48 -6.37 20.67
C LYS A 31 1.85 -6.56 19.19
N MET A 32 1.85 -5.47 18.43
CA MET A 32 2.24 -5.50 17.02
C MET A 32 3.75 -5.38 16.87
N HIS A 33 4.35 -6.30 16.12
CA HIS A 33 5.74 -6.24 15.69
C HIS A 33 5.79 -6.21 14.16
N CYS A 34 5.84 -4.99 13.59
CA CYS A 34 5.88 -4.78 12.15
C CYS A 34 7.33 -4.54 11.69
N ARG A 35 7.82 -5.37 10.77
CA ARG A 35 9.15 -5.28 10.18
C ARG A 35 9.04 -5.00 8.68
N GLY A 36 9.60 -3.87 8.22
CA GLY A 36 9.73 -3.58 6.80
C GLY A 36 10.89 -4.34 6.16
N ILE A 37 10.70 -4.83 4.95
CA ILE A 37 11.78 -5.35 4.10
C ILE A 37 11.69 -4.77 2.69
N LYS A 38 12.82 -4.64 1.99
CA LYS A 38 12.86 -4.20 0.61
C LYS A 38 12.41 -5.35 -0.30
N ALA A 39 11.13 -5.34 -0.70
CA ALA A 39 10.55 -6.33 -1.59
C ALA A 39 10.41 -5.76 -3.01
N PRO A 40 10.88 -6.44 -4.06
CA PRO A 40 10.68 -6.00 -5.44
C PRO A 40 9.21 -6.14 -5.85
N SER A 41 8.71 -5.19 -6.63
CA SER A 41 7.35 -5.25 -7.16
C SER A 41 7.24 -6.13 -8.42
N GLY A 42 8.32 -6.25 -9.17
CA GLY A 42 8.32 -6.95 -10.46
C GLY A 42 7.51 -6.22 -11.56
N VAL A 43 7.11 -4.98 -11.30
CA VAL A 43 6.41 -4.10 -12.25
C VAL A 43 7.18 -2.78 -12.39
N ALA A 44 6.75 -1.90 -13.29
CA ALA A 44 7.36 -0.58 -13.45
C ALA A 44 7.32 0.23 -12.14
N ASP A 45 8.29 1.14 -11.94
CA ASP A 45 8.36 2.01 -10.77
C ASP A 45 7.11 2.89 -10.61
N GLN A 46 6.49 3.27 -11.74
CA GLN A 46 5.19 3.91 -11.81
C GLN A 46 4.21 3.00 -12.56
N PRO A 47 3.43 2.15 -11.86
CA PRO A 47 2.38 1.36 -12.50
C PRO A 47 1.29 2.28 -13.05
N MET A 48 0.93 2.08 -14.34
CA MET A 48 -0.03 2.89 -15.06
C MET A 48 -1.35 2.16 -15.35
N THR A 49 -1.56 1.02 -14.71
CA THR A 49 -2.82 0.27 -14.79
C THR A 49 -3.19 -0.34 -13.44
N SER A 50 -4.47 -0.53 -13.21
CA SER A 50 -5.00 -1.25 -12.05
C SER A 50 -4.41 -2.66 -11.95
N LYS A 51 -4.28 -3.35 -13.10
CA LYS A 51 -3.72 -4.70 -13.17
C LYS A 51 -2.27 -4.74 -12.70
N SER A 52 -1.39 -3.90 -13.25
CA SER A 52 0.04 -3.88 -12.87
C SER A 52 0.23 -3.42 -11.41
N THR A 53 -0.59 -2.50 -10.92
CA THR A 53 -0.55 -2.07 -9.52
C THR A 53 -0.91 -3.23 -8.58
N ARG A 54 -1.95 -3.99 -8.91
CA ARG A 54 -2.35 -5.19 -8.15
C ARG A 54 -1.26 -6.26 -8.15
N GLU A 55 -0.67 -6.54 -9.32
CA GLU A 55 0.43 -7.48 -9.46
C GLU A 55 1.63 -7.08 -8.61
N GLY A 56 2.00 -5.79 -8.61
CA GLY A 56 3.09 -5.28 -7.80
C GLY A 56 2.88 -5.50 -6.30
N ALA A 57 1.66 -5.27 -5.78
CA ALA A 57 1.35 -5.54 -4.39
C ALA A 57 1.49 -7.03 -4.04
N LEU A 58 0.94 -7.91 -4.89
CA LEU A 58 1.04 -9.36 -4.71
C LEU A 58 2.48 -9.87 -4.75
N ASN A 59 3.27 -9.44 -5.73
CA ASN A 59 4.67 -9.84 -5.87
C ASN A 59 5.47 -9.49 -4.62
N ARG A 60 5.27 -8.29 -4.06
CA ARG A 60 5.94 -7.88 -2.82
C ARG A 60 5.53 -8.74 -1.62
N ALA A 61 4.24 -9.04 -1.47
CA ALA A 61 3.76 -9.87 -0.36
C ALA A 61 4.28 -11.32 -0.47
N LEU A 62 4.25 -11.90 -1.68
CA LEU A 62 4.80 -13.23 -1.95
C LEU A 62 6.30 -13.28 -1.70
N PHE A 63 7.04 -12.27 -2.14
CA PHE A 63 8.47 -12.16 -1.85
C PHE A 63 8.72 -12.16 -0.34
N CYS A 64 7.94 -11.41 0.44
CA CYS A 64 8.05 -11.39 1.89
C CYS A 64 7.87 -12.79 2.50
N LYS A 65 6.84 -13.53 2.04
CA LYS A 65 6.58 -14.90 2.49
C LYS A 65 7.75 -15.84 2.15
N GLN A 66 8.28 -15.75 0.93
CA GLN A 66 9.40 -16.59 0.46
C GLN A 66 10.73 -16.29 1.19
N GLN A 67 10.96 -15.04 1.60
CA GLN A 67 12.18 -14.66 2.32
C GLN A 67 12.13 -14.96 3.82
N SER A 68 10.96 -15.23 4.36
CA SER A 68 10.81 -15.54 5.79
C SER A 68 11.01 -17.02 6.06
N LYS A 69 11.74 -17.31 7.11
CA LYS A 69 11.99 -18.69 7.54
C LYS A 69 10.89 -19.15 8.50
N PRO A 70 10.60 -20.46 8.58
CA PRO A 70 9.61 -21.01 9.51
C PRO A 70 9.85 -20.61 10.96
N GLU A 71 11.12 -20.54 11.39
CA GLU A 71 11.51 -20.13 12.73
C GLU A 71 11.18 -18.66 13.06
N ASP A 72 11.00 -17.79 12.05
CA ASP A 72 10.63 -16.38 12.24
C ASP A 72 9.21 -16.20 12.78
N ARG A 73 8.36 -17.23 12.67
CA ARG A 73 6.97 -17.25 13.15
C ARG A 73 6.18 -15.99 12.75
N MET A 74 6.22 -15.66 11.45
CA MET A 74 5.47 -14.52 10.92
C MET A 74 3.99 -14.88 10.73
N ASP A 75 3.11 -14.00 11.22
CA ASP A 75 1.67 -14.19 11.13
C ASP A 75 1.12 -13.64 9.82
N TYR A 76 1.57 -12.45 9.41
CA TYR A 76 1.08 -11.78 8.20
C TYR A 76 2.22 -11.25 7.34
N PHE A 77 2.01 -11.34 6.02
CA PHE A 77 2.84 -10.67 5.00
C PHE A 77 1.97 -9.67 4.26
N ILE A 78 2.27 -8.39 4.40
CA ILE A 78 1.44 -7.30 3.89
C ILE A 78 2.25 -6.41 2.99
N ALA A 79 1.72 -6.08 1.82
CA ALA A 79 2.40 -5.17 0.92
C ALA A 79 1.41 -4.24 0.22
N PHE A 80 1.88 -3.03 -0.07
CA PHE A 80 1.16 -2.04 -0.85
C PHE A 80 1.92 -1.72 -2.13
N GLU A 81 1.17 -1.51 -3.21
CA GLU A 81 1.67 -0.88 -4.43
C GLU A 81 0.74 0.26 -4.82
N GLY A 82 1.34 1.43 -5.09
CA GLY A 82 0.61 2.59 -5.60
C GLY A 82 0.69 2.63 -7.12
N GLY A 83 -0.37 3.08 -7.75
CA GLY A 83 -0.43 3.21 -9.19
C GLY A 83 -1.41 4.28 -9.64
N VAL A 84 -1.51 4.40 -10.94
CA VAL A 84 -2.42 5.30 -11.64
C VAL A 84 -3.12 4.51 -12.73
N ASP A 85 -4.36 4.88 -13.04
CA ASP A 85 -5.08 4.35 -14.20
C ASP A 85 -5.99 5.45 -14.77
N LEU A 86 -6.42 5.23 -16.01
CA LEU A 86 -7.41 6.08 -16.67
C LEU A 86 -8.77 5.42 -16.57
N PHE A 87 -9.65 6.03 -15.78
CA PHE A 87 -11.02 5.59 -15.58
C PHE A 87 -12.02 6.41 -16.43
N GLU A 88 -13.28 6.06 -16.40
CA GLU A 88 -14.36 6.78 -17.11
C GLU A 88 -14.40 8.26 -16.74
N ASP A 89 -14.22 8.58 -15.44
CA ASP A 89 -14.20 9.96 -14.91
C ASP A 89 -12.84 10.66 -15.04
N GLY A 90 -11.86 10.04 -15.66
CA GLY A 90 -10.51 10.57 -15.84
C GLY A 90 -9.43 9.81 -15.08
N PRO A 91 -8.19 10.32 -15.09
CA PRO A 91 -7.08 9.66 -14.42
C PRO A 91 -7.21 9.76 -12.90
N ALA A 92 -6.83 8.70 -12.19
CA ALA A 92 -6.80 8.67 -10.75
C ALA A 92 -5.62 7.85 -10.22
N THR A 93 -5.09 8.22 -9.05
CA THR A 93 -4.14 7.41 -8.29
C THR A 93 -4.87 6.64 -7.19
N PHE A 94 -4.35 5.47 -6.89
CA PHE A 94 -4.87 4.55 -5.88
C PHE A 94 -3.75 3.61 -5.42
N ALA A 95 -4.05 2.72 -4.49
CA ALA A 95 -3.13 1.66 -4.10
C ALA A 95 -3.86 0.33 -3.96
N TYR A 96 -3.18 -0.75 -4.30
CA TYR A 96 -3.57 -2.08 -3.87
C TYR A 96 -2.82 -2.48 -2.61
N VAL A 97 -3.48 -3.25 -1.75
CA VAL A 97 -2.90 -3.95 -0.62
C VAL A 97 -3.09 -5.45 -0.82
N ALA A 98 -2.01 -6.20 -0.67
CA ALA A 98 -2.02 -7.67 -0.67
C ALA A 98 -1.67 -8.17 0.73
N ILE A 99 -2.42 -9.13 1.23
CA ILE A 99 -2.28 -9.74 2.54
C ILE A 99 -2.19 -11.25 2.38
N LEU A 100 -1.15 -11.85 2.95
CA LEU A 100 -1.00 -13.29 3.04
C LEU A 100 -0.95 -13.70 4.51
N HIS A 101 -1.71 -14.71 4.87
CA HIS A 101 -1.74 -15.34 6.19
C HIS A 101 -1.93 -16.83 6.03
N HIS A 102 -0.93 -17.63 6.40
CA HIS A 102 -0.86 -19.05 6.08
C HIS A 102 -1.10 -19.29 4.57
N GLU A 103 -2.13 -20.06 4.21
CA GLU A 103 -2.49 -20.36 2.82
C GLU A 103 -3.60 -19.43 2.27
N LYS A 104 -4.08 -18.50 3.11
CA LYS A 104 -5.11 -17.53 2.70
C LYS A 104 -4.49 -16.26 2.14
N GLN A 105 -5.15 -15.69 1.14
CA GLN A 105 -4.78 -14.44 0.50
C GLN A 105 -5.99 -13.51 0.42
N SER A 106 -5.77 -12.22 0.65
CA SER A 106 -6.74 -11.17 0.35
C SER A 106 -6.05 -10.03 -0.39
N VAL A 107 -6.79 -9.39 -1.28
CA VAL A 107 -6.33 -8.20 -2.00
C VAL A 107 -7.42 -7.15 -1.95
N GLY A 108 -7.08 -5.97 -1.45
CA GLY A 108 -7.96 -4.81 -1.41
C GLY A 108 -7.42 -3.66 -2.25
N CYS A 109 -8.29 -2.70 -2.54
CA CYS A 109 -7.94 -1.46 -3.23
C CYS A 109 -8.36 -0.27 -2.36
N SER A 110 -7.55 0.78 -2.35
CA SER A 110 -7.89 2.03 -1.69
C SER A 110 -8.95 2.83 -2.45
N ALA A 111 -9.50 3.87 -1.81
CA ALA A 111 -10.19 4.93 -2.53
C ALA A 111 -9.26 5.54 -3.60
N ARG A 112 -9.88 6.11 -4.64
CA ARG A 112 -9.19 6.77 -5.76
C ARG A 112 -9.12 8.27 -5.52
N LEU A 113 -7.96 8.87 -5.79
CA LEU A 113 -7.80 10.32 -5.84
C LEU A 113 -7.75 10.74 -7.31
N PRO A 114 -8.69 11.58 -7.80
CA PRO A 114 -8.62 12.13 -9.14
C PRO A 114 -7.33 12.92 -9.36
N LEU A 115 -6.71 12.75 -10.51
CA LEU A 115 -5.49 13.47 -10.90
C LEU A 115 -5.78 14.45 -12.03
N PRO A 116 -5.15 15.64 -12.02
CA PRO A 116 -5.13 16.50 -13.19
C PRO A 116 -4.58 15.78 -14.42
N ARG A 117 -5.21 15.97 -15.57
CA ARG A 117 -4.76 15.38 -16.86
C ARG A 117 -3.30 15.70 -17.15
N SER A 118 -2.84 16.90 -16.82
CA SER A 118 -1.43 17.29 -17.01
C SER A 118 -0.45 16.48 -16.18
N ILE A 119 -0.84 16.03 -14.96
CA ILE A 119 -0.03 15.13 -14.14
C ILE A 119 -0.02 13.73 -14.80
N TYR A 120 -1.17 13.23 -15.22
CA TYR A 120 -1.25 11.94 -15.90
C TYR A 120 -0.36 11.88 -17.15
N ASN A 121 -0.33 12.96 -17.95
CA ASN A 121 0.52 13.03 -19.13
C ASN A 121 2.02 12.95 -18.75
N ASP A 122 2.44 13.67 -17.70
CA ASP A 122 3.81 13.55 -17.19
C ASP A 122 4.18 12.11 -16.79
N LEU A 123 3.23 11.36 -16.22
CA LEU A 123 3.44 9.95 -15.84
C LEU A 123 3.49 9.04 -17.07
N ALA A 124 2.64 9.30 -18.08
CA ALA A 124 2.66 8.58 -19.36
C ALA A 124 3.97 8.78 -20.11
N ASP A 125 4.63 9.94 -19.92
CA ASP A 125 5.97 10.26 -20.43
C ASP A 125 7.10 9.62 -19.60
N GLY A 126 6.77 8.75 -18.62
CA GLY A 126 7.74 7.96 -17.85
C GLY A 126 8.20 8.58 -16.54
N LYS A 127 7.58 9.68 -16.10
CA LYS A 127 7.88 10.26 -14.78
C LYS A 127 7.15 9.51 -13.65
N GLU A 128 7.70 9.57 -12.45
CA GLU A 128 7.09 9.01 -11.23
C GLU A 128 6.23 10.07 -10.52
N LEU A 129 5.03 9.68 -10.04
CA LEU A 129 4.07 10.60 -9.41
C LEU A 129 4.70 11.41 -8.27
N GLY A 130 5.50 10.78 -7.42
CA GLY A 130 6.17 11.49 -6.32
C GLY A 130 7.05 12.64 -6.82
N HIS A 131 7.84 12.42 -7.87
CA HIS A 131 8.71 13.43 -8.46
C HIS A 131 7.92 14.56 -9.13
N VAL A 132 6.85 14.22 -9.87
CA VAL A 132 5.97 15.23 -10.49
C VAL A 132 5.32 16.11 -9.43
N MET A 133 4.86 15.53 -8.32
CA MET A 133 4.25 16.28 -7.23
C MET A 133 5.27 17.16 -6.51
N ASP A 134 6.48 16.65 -6.21
CA ASP A 134 7.56 17.44 -5.60
C ASP A 134 7.90 18.66 -6.46
N GLN A 135 8.00 18.48 -7.79
CA GLN A 135 8.31 19.56 -8.72
C GLN A 135 7.19 20.61 -8.79
N ARG A 136 5.91 20.19 -8.87
CA ARG A 136 4.77 21.10 -9.04
C ARG A 136 4.41 21.86 -7.78
N PHE A 137 4.61 21.26 -6.61
CA PHE A 137 4.25 21.83 -5.32
C PHE A 137 5.45 22.37 -4.54
N HIS A 138 6.65 22.36 -5.14
CA HIS A 138 7.89 22.81 -4.50
C HIS A 138 8.15 22.08 -3.16
N THR A 139 7.86 20.77 -3.12
CA THR A 139 8.09 19.91 -1.97
C THR A 139 9.29 19.00 -2.18
N HIS A 140 9.65 18.20 -1.19
CA HIS A 140 10.76 17.25 -1.26
C HIS A 140 10.39 15.94 -0.58
N ASN A 141 10.63 14.81 -1.26
CA ASN A 141 10.32 13.46 -0.76
C ASN A 141 8.87 13.29 -0.31
N ILE A 142 7.91 13.88 -1.01
CA ILE A 142 6.48 13.83 -0.64
C ILE A 142 5.96 12.41 -0.52
N LYS A 143 6.54 11.46 -1.26
CA LYS A 143 6.18 10.03 -1.18
C LYS A 143 6.46 9.38 0.19
N GLN A 144 7.28 9.99 1.03
CA GLN A 144 7.54 9.57 2.41
C GLN A 144 6.73 10.38 3.45
N GLN A 145 5.85 11.26 3.00
CA GLN A 145 4.98 12.12 3.80
C GLN A 145 3.51 11.86 3.44
N GLY A 146 2.75 12.93 3.17
CA GLY A 146 1.34 12.84 2.78
C GLY A 146 1.07 12.27 1.39
N GLY A 147 2.06 12.28 0.51
CA GLY A 147 1.94 11.90 -0.90
C GLY A 147 1.09 12.89 -1.70
N ALA A 148 0.76 12.54 -2.94
CA ALA A 148 -0.17 13.31 -3.76
C ALA A 148 -1.53 13.50 -3.06
N ILE A 149 -1.96 12.50 -2.27
CA ILE A 149 -3.21 12.54 -1.51
C ILE A 149 -3.20 13.74 -0.55
N GLY A 150 -2.15 13.89 0.26
CA GLY A 150 -2.04 15.01 1.20
C GLY A 150 -2.04 16.36 0.49
N LEU A 151 -1.23 16.49 -0.57
CA LEU A 151 -1.14 17.74 -1.32
C LEU A 151 -2.48 18.16 -1.96
N LEU A 152 -3.12 17.25 -2.68
CA LEU A 152 -4.35 17.57 -3.42
C LEU A 152 -5.61 17.63 -2.55
N THR A 153 -5.54 17.21 -1.30
CA THR A 153 -6.64 17.30 -0.33
C THR A 153 -6.38 18.31 0.80
N ASN A 154 -5.36 19.14 0.68
CA ASN A 154 -4.96 20.08 1.73
C ASN A 154 -4.75 19.38 3.08
N ASN A 155 -4.17 18.18 3.07
CA ASN A 155 -3.93 17.30 4.21
C ASN A 155 -5.19 16.82 4.97
N ASN A 156 -6.39 16.96 4.40
CA ASN A 156 -7.60 16.35 4.97
C ASN A 156 -7.62 14.83 4.85
N ALA A 157 -6.91 14.28 3.87
CA ALA A 157 -6.57 12.86 3.78
C ALA A 157 -5.06 12.73 3.60
N THR A 158 -4.50 11.61 4.02
CA THR A 158 -3.08 11.32 3.86
C THR A 158 -2.88 9.94 3.23
N ARG A 159 -1.72 9.72 2.66
CA ARG A 159 -1.35 8.40 2.16
C ARG A 159 -1.43 7.33 3.26
N THR A 160 -1.03 7.66 4.49
CA THR A 160 -1.14 6.75 5.64
C THR A 160 -2.60 6.44 5.96
N SER A 161 -3.49 7.43 6.04
CA SER A 161 -4.91 7.20 6.37
C SER A 161 -5.59 6.32 5.32
N THR A 162 -5.37 6.61 4.04
CA THR A 162 -5.93 5.86 2.91
C THR A 162 -5.43 4.41 2.87
N TYR A 163 -4.15 4.18 3.15
CA TYR A 163 -3.57 2.83 3.21
C TYR A 163 -4.05 2.06 4.44
N THR A 164 -4.20 2.72 5.58
CA THR A 164 -4.75 2.12 6.79
C THR A 164 -6.18 1.61 6.55
N GLU A 165 -7.03 2.44 5.95
CA GLU A 165 -8.41 2.07 5.61
C GLU A 165 -8.46 0.90 4.62
N ALA A 166 -7.69 0.97 3.53
CA ALA A 166 -7.64 -0.09 2.54
C ALA A 166 -7.23 -1.44 3.17
N LEU A 167 -6.26 -1.42 4.09
CA LEU A 167 -5.84 -2.62 4.79
C LEU A 167 -6.94 -3.15 5.73
N ILE A 168 -7.59 -2.28 6.49
CA ILE A 168 -8.70 -2.69 7.38
C ILE A 168 -9.80 -3.40 6.58
N LEU A 169 -10.22 -2.84 5.45
CA LEU A 169 -11.23 -3.45 4.59
C LEU A 169 -10.76 -4.79 4.00
N ALA A 170 -9.51 -4.87 3.56
CA ALA A 170 -8.93 -6.09 3.01
C ALA A 170 -8.74 -7.21 4.05
N MET A 171 -8.75 -6.88 5.35
CA MET A 171 -8.68 -7.86 6.44
C MET A 171 -9.99 -8.61 6.69
N ALA A 172 -11.12 -8.18 6.12
CA ALA A 172 -12.43 -8.81 6.36
C ALA A 172 -12.45 -10.34 6.23
N PRO A 173 -11.80 -10.99 5.21
CA PRO A 173 -11.78 -12.44 5.11
C PRO A 173 -11.01 -13.14 6.23
N PHE A 174 -10.10 -12.45 6.91
CA PHE A 174 -9.34 -13.00 8.04
C PHE A 174 -10.06 -12.79 9.36
N LEU A 175 -10.88 -11.73 9.47
CA LEU A 175 -11.69 -11.44 10.65
C LEU A 175 -12.96 -12.31 10.70
N HIS A 176 -13.49 -12.67 9.55
CA HIS A 176 -14.72 -13.47 9.41
C HIS A 176 -14.51 -14.66 8.46
N PRO A 177 -13.60 -15.60 8.79
CA PRO A 177 -13.22 -16.68 7.87
C PRO A 177 -14.36 -17.62 7.49
N ASP A 178 -15.42 -17.67 8.29
CA ASP A 178 -16.59 -18.51 8.02
C ASP A 178 -17.55 -17.90 6.99
N GLN A 179 -17.32 -16.62 6.60
CA GLN A 179 -18.12 -15.91 5.61
C GLN A 179 -17.46 -15.89 4.21
N TYR A 180 -16.19 -16.25 4.12
CA TYR A 180 -15.36 -16.27 2.92
C TYR A 180 -14.80 -17.69 2.69
#